data_cafd8c65e134ff686d80c341e7ffecee
#
_entry.id   cafd8c65e134ff686d80c341e7ffecee
#
_cell.length_a   1.000
_cell.length_b   1.000
_cell.length_c   1.000
_cell.angle_alpha   90.00
_cell.angle_beta   90.00
_cell.angle_gamma   90.00
#
_symmetry.space_group_name_H-M   'P 1'
#
loop_
_entity.id
_entity.type
_entity.pdbx_description
1 polymer ?
#
loop_
_entity_poly.entity_id
_entity_poly.type
_entity_poly.pdbx_seq_one_letter_code
_entity_poly.pdbx_strand_id
1 'polypeptide(L)'
;MLRRVVITGLGAVSPNGIGQKEFWENTCKGISGIDRITSFDPVDLSCQIAGEVTNFDPSLYYSSADLKKLPRTVPLAVAATQEALANAGIDLGSFSEEDFESLGVLVGSGGSGFDFSEKQFEIYFSKQKHKISPYAISNSLVGMLSSEISIRFGLQGRSHVMSNGCTSSSDAIGYAFNTCLLYTSAAAD
;
A
#
# COMPACT_ATOMS: atom_id res chain seq x y z
N MET A 1 -27.61 18.96 9.84
CA MET A 1 -27.73 17.73 9.01
C MET A 1 -26.57 16.83 9.34
N LEU A 2 -26.75 15.51 9.53
CA LEU A 2 -25.61 14.60 9.68
C LEU A 2 -24.84 14.53 8.36
N ARG A 3 -23.53 14.79 8.41
CA ARG A 3 -22.66 14.70 7.22
C ARG A 3 -22.53 13.25 6.78
N ARG A 4 -22.52 13.03 5.49
CA ARG A 4 -22.33 11.70 4.88
C ARG A 4 -20.89 11.55 4.43
N VAL A 5 -20.23 10.51 4.89
CA VAL A 5 -18.94 10.06 4.36
C VAL A 5 -19.21 8.89 3.41
N VAL A 6 -18.62 8.93 2.23
CA VAL A 6 -18.82 7.92 1.17
C VAL A 6 -17.50 7.46 0.61
N ILE A 7 -17.45 6.23 0.11
CA ILE A 7 -16.35 5.71 -0.68
C ILE A 7 -16.59 6.11 -2.14
N THR A 8 -15.67 6.84 -2.74
CA THR A 8 -15.79 7.37 -4.10
C THR A 8 -15.03 6.56 -5.14
N GLY A 9 -14.03 5.80 -4.73
CA GLY A 9 -13.24 4.95 -5.63
C GLY A 9 -12.61 3.77 -4.91
N LEU A 10 -12.35 2.73 -5.67
CA LEU A 10 -11.74 1.49 -5.22
C LEU A 10 -10.56 1.14 -6.12
N GLY A 11 -9.53 0.53 -5.53
CA GLY A 11 -8.42 -0.07 -6.25
C GLY A 11 -8.00 -1.36 -5.56
N ALA A 12 -7.59 -2.36 -6.31
CA ALA A 12 -7.24 -3.66 -5.79
C ALA A 12 -6.00 -4.23 -6.48
N VAL A 13 -5.06 -4.73 -5.68
CA VAL A 13 -3.94 -5.57 -6.14
C VAL A 13 -3.88 -6.77 -5.23
N SER A 14 -4.19 -7.92 -5.75
CA SER A 14 -4.27 -9.16 -4.99
C SER A 14 -3.84 -10.37 -5.82
N PRO A 15 -3.55 -11.51 -5.18
CA PRO A 15 -3.33 -12.77 -5.90
C PRO A 15 -4.52 -13.21 -6.77
N ASN A 16 -5.71 -12.71 -6.44
CA ASN A 16 -6.97 -13.07 -7.12
C ASN A 16 -7.29 -12.15 -8.31
N GLY A 17 -6.50 -11.10 -8.51
CA GLY A 17 -6.67 -10.16 -9.62
C GLY A 17 -5.94 -8.84 -9.39
N ILE A 18 -5.50 -8.23 -10.49
CA ILE A 18 -4.91 -6.90 -10.52
C ILE A 18 -5.95 -5.95 -11.11
N GLY A 19 -6.39 -5.00 -10.32
CA GLY A 19 -7.54 -4.16 -10.59
C GLY A 19 -8.82 -4.68 -9.94
N GLN A 20 -9.65 -3.73 -9.47
CA GLN A 20 -10.90 -4.03 -8.77
C GLN A 20 -11.86 -4.90 -9.59
N LYS A 21 -11.88 -4.72 -10.91
CA LYS A 21 -12.78 -5.46 -11.80
C LYS A 21 -12.42 -6.94 -11.85
N GLU A 22 -11.15 -7.25 -12.15
CA GLU A 22 -10.67 -8.63 -12.21
C GLU A 22 -10.80 -9.32 -10.84
N PHE A 23 -10.38 -8.61 -9.77
CA PHE A 23 -10.53 -9.09 -8.40
C PHE A 23 -11.99 -9.49 -8.10
N TRP A 24 -12.94 -8.63 -8.44
CA TRP A 24 -14.36 -8.86 -8.16
C TRP A 24 -14.94 -9.99 -9.01
N GLU A 25 -14.63 -10.01 -10.31
CA GLU A 25 -15.07 -11.08 -11.22
C GLU A 25 -14.57 -12.46 -10.77
N ASN A 26 -13.29 -12.57 -10.41
CA ASN A 26 -12.69 -13.80 -9.94
C ASN A 26 -13.25 -14.23 -8.58
N THR A 27 -13.49 -13.28 -7.69
CA THR A 27 -14.14 -13.54 -6.39
C THR A 27 -15.55 -14.11 -6.60
N CYS A 28 -16.36 -13.50 -7.48
CA CYS A 28 -17.71 -13.99 -7.77
C CYS A 28 -17.72 -15.39 -8.43
N LYS A 29 -16.68 -15.71 -9.19
CA LYS A 29 -16.52 -17.05 -9.81
C LYS A 29 -15.94 -18.09 -8.86
N GLY A 30 -15.54 -17.70 -7.65
CA GLY A 30 -14.89 -18.61 -6.68
C GLY A 30 -13.48 -19.02 -7.10
N ILE A 31 -12.79 -18.24 -7.95
CA ILE A 31 -11.42 -18.50 -8.38
C ILE A 31 -10.50 -18.19 -7.19
N SER A 32 -9.65 -19.17 -6.83
CA SER A 32 -8.65 -19.00 -5.77
C SER A 32 -7.39 -18.36 -6.32
N GLY A 33 -6.86 -17.37 -5.61
CA GLY A 33 -5.52 -16.83 -5.85
C GLY A 33 -4.43 -17.51 -4.99
N ILE A 34 -4.76 -18.60 -4.31
CA ILE A 34 -3.81 -19.36 -3.49
C ILE A 34 -3.31 -20.57 -4.31
N ASP A 35 -2.00 -20.69 -4.41
CA ASP A 35 -1.32 -21.76 -5.13
C ASP A 35 0.01 -22.10 -4.44
N ARG A 36 0.78 -23.04 -4.99
CA ARG A 36 2.10 -23.37 -4.51
C ARG A 36 3.02 -22.16 -4.57
N ILE A 37 3.81 -21.95 -3.50
CA ILE A 37 4.80 -20.88 -3.43
C ILE A 37 5.82 -21.01 -4.55
N THR A 38 6.06 -19.93 -5.29
CA THR A 38 6.99 -19.86 -6.42
C THR A 38 8.12 -18.86 -6.22
N SER A 39 7.98 -17.92 -5.29
CA SER A 39 8.97 -16.87 -5.01
C SER A 39 10.25 -17.38 -4.34
N PHE A 40 10.19 -18.55 -3.69
CA PHE A 40 11.33 -19.27 -3.10
C PHE A 40 11.02 -20.76 -3.03
N ASP A 41 12.00 -21.60 -2.69
CA ASP A 41 11.78 -23.04 -2.49
C ASP A 41 11.15 -23.31 -1.12
N PRO A 42 9.88 -23.76 -1.06
CA PRO A 42 9.17 -24.00 0.19
C PRO A 42 9.34 -25.40 0.76
N VAL A 43 10.31 -26.21 0.25
CA VAL A 43 10.40 -27.66 0.55
C VAL A 43 10.48 -27.97 2.05
N ASP A 44 11.16 -27.10 2.83
CA ASP A 44 11.34 -27.27 4.26
C ASP A 44 10.20 -26.67 5.12
N LEU A 45 9.18 -26.09 4.47
CA LEU A 45 8.06 -25.50 5.18
C LEU A 45 6.90 -26.49 5.32
N SER A 46 6.23 -26.45 6.47
CA SER A 46 5.01 -27.20 6.72
C SER A 46 3.83 -26.77 5.87
N CYS A 47 3.79 -25.49 5.45
CA CYS A 47 2.82 -24.93 4.53
C CYS A 47 3.56 -24.44 3.28
N GLN A 48 3.18 -24.97 2.12
CA GLN A 48 3.85 -24.70 0.83
C GLN A 48 2.95 -23.93 -0.15
N ILE A 49 1.84 -23.37 0.35
CA ILE A 49 0.91 -22.58 -0.46
C ILE A 49 0.81 -21.17 0.08
N ALA A 50 0.64 -20.21 -0.82
CA ALA A 50 0.42 -18.80 -0.49
C ALA A 50 -0.38 -18.09 -1.59
N GLY A 51 -0.93 -16.93 -1.27
CA GLY A 51 -1.43 -16.01 -2.26
C GLY A 51 -0.29 -15.11 -2.75
N GLU A 52 0.26 -15.38 -3.92
CA GLU A 52 1.33 -14.59 -4.53
C GLU A 52 0.78 -13.70 -5.64
N VAL A 53 1.14 -12.42 -5.64
CA VAL A 53 0.86 -11.50 -6.75
C VAL A 53 1.98 -11.66 -7.78
N THR A 54 1.81 -12.58 -8.72
CA THR A 54 2.84 -12.97 -9.70
C THR A 54 2.81 -12.16 -10.99
N ASN A 55 1.63 -11.67 -11.40
CA ASN A 55 1.41 -11.00 -12.68
C ASN A 55 1.52 -9.46 -12.57
N PHE A 56 2.07 -8.94 -11.48
CA PHE A 56 2.23 -7.52 -11.26
C PHE A 56 3.56 -7.01 -11.80
N ASP A 57 3.51 -5.99 -12.66
CA ASP A 57 4.71 -5.32 -13.16
C ASP A 57 4.94 -3.99 -12.40
N PRO A 58 5.89 -3.94 -11.45
CA PRO A 58 6.19 -2.73 -10.70
C PRO A 58 6.89 -1.65 -11.56
N SER A 59 7.42 -2.00 -12.73
CA SER A 59 8.10 -1.04 -13.62
C SER A 59 7.16 -0.01 -14.23
N LEU A 60 5.85 -0.28 -14.21
CA LEU A 60 4.82 0.67 -14.60
C LEU A 60 4.71 1.87 -13.63
N TYR A 61 5.21 1.73 -12.40
CA TYR A 61 5.05 2.71 -11.32
C TYR A 61 6.37 3.34 -10.90
N TYR A 62 7.49 2.61 -10.98
CA TYR A 62 8.80 3.02 -10.50
C TYR A 62 9.91 2.62 -11.45
N SER A 63 10.98 3.42 -11.51
CA SER A 63 12.19 3.04 -12.21
C SER A 63 12.88 1.82 -11.57
N SER A 64 13.66 1.06 -12.35
CA SER A 64 14.44 -0.06 -11.83
C SER A 64 15.44 0.36 -10.72
N ALA A 65 15.88 1.62 -10.73
CA ALA A 65 16.77 2.17 -9.71
C ALA A 65 16.03 2.43 -8.38
N ASP A 66 14.78 2.87 -8.46
CA ASP A 66 13.94 3.13 -7.27
C ASP A 66 13.41 1.84 -6.68
N LEU A 67 13.01 0.87 -7.51
CA LEU A 67 12.57 -0.46 -7.04
C LEU A 67 13.63 -1.18 -6.18
N LYS A 68 14.92 -0.91 -6.42
CA LYS A 68 16.00 -1.47 -5.57
C LYS A 68 16.06 -0.85 -4.18
N LYS A 69 15.43 0.30 -3.99
CA LYS A 69 15.44 1.06 -2.73
C LYS A 69 14.17 0.87 -1.91
N LEU A 70 13.14 0.27 -2.49
CA LEU A 70 11.79 0.17 -1.92
C LEU A 70 11.43 -1.28 -1.59
N PRO A 71 10.68 -1.50 -0.50
CA PRO A 71 10.02 -2.78 -0.25
C PRO A 71 8.96 -3.09 -1.32
N ARG A 72 8.72 -4.37 -1.56
CA ARG A 72 7.73 -4.83 -2.54
C ARG A 72 6.31 -4.32 -2.28
N THR A 73 5.97 -4.04 -1.03
CA THR A 73 4.64 -3.52 -0.64
C THR A 73 4.34 -2.15 -1.21
N VAL A 74 5.36 -1.31 -1.46
CA VAL A 74 5.19 0.07 -1.96
C VAL A 74 4.57 0.10 -3.35
N PRO A 75 5.15 -0.52 -4.39
CA PRO A 75 4.55 -0.47 -5.73
C PRO A 75 3.15 -1.10 -5.78
N LEU A 76 2.87 -2.11 -4.97
CA LEU A 76 1.53 -2.70 -4.86
C LEU A 76 0.52 -1.68 -4.30
N ALA A 77 0.88 -0.98 -3.22
CA ALA A 77 0.02 0.04 -2.61
C ALA A 77 -0.18 1.25 -3.52
N VAL A 78 0.87 1.69 -4.21
CA VAL A 78 0.79 2.79 -5.20
C VAL A 78 -0.12 2.43 -6.37
N ALA A 79 -0.03 1.20 -6.88
CA ALA A 79 -0.90 0.72 -7.96
C ALA A 79 -2.38 0.74 -7.55
N ALA A 80 -2.69 0.20 -6.37
CA ALA A 80 -4.05 0.23 -5.83
C ALA A 80 -4.56 1.66 -5.59
N THR A 81 -3.70 2.55 -5.08
CA THR A 81 -4.04 3.96 -4.86
C THR A 81 -4.32 4.67 -6.19
N GLN A 82 -3.48 4.46 -7.19
CA GLN A 82 -3.66 5.06 -8.52
C GLN A 82 -4.99 4.61 -9.16
N GLU A 83 -5.32 3.33 -9.06
CA GLU A 83 -6.60 2.81 -9.54
C GLU A 83 -7.78 3.43 -8.77
N ALA A 84 -7.69 3.53 -7.43
CA ALA A 84 -8.73 4.14 -6.61
C ALA A 84 -9.00 5.61 -6.99
N LEU A 85 -7.94 6.40 -7.20
CA LEU A 85 -8.04 7.79 -7.65
C LEU A 85 -8.70 7.88 -9.03
N ALA A 86 -8.26 7.05 -9.98
CA ALA A 86 -8.84 7.00 -11.32
C ALA A 86 -10.31 6.57 -11.28
N ASN A 87 -10.66 5.57 -10.47
CA ASN A 87 -12.03 5.10 -10.30
C ASN A 87 -12.94 6.15 -9.64
N ALA A 88 -12.37 6.98 -8.75
CA ALA A 88 -13.06 8.13 -8.15
C ALA A 88 -13.23 9.32 -9.13
N GLY A 89 -12.60 9.29 -10.29
CA GLY A 89 -12.57 10.42 -11.23
C GLY A 89 -11.73 11.59 -10.73
N ILE A 90 -10.77 11.34 -9.82
CA ILE A 90 -9.89 12.36 -9.24
C ILE A 90 -8.70 12.59 -10.19
N ASP A 91 -8.62 13.79 -10.75
CA ASP A 91 -7.46 14.27 -11.50
C ASP A 91 -6.62 15.20 -10.61
N LEU A 92 -5.55 14.68 -10.05
CA LEU A 92 -4.63 15.45 -9.21
C LEU A 92 -3.95 16.60 -9.96
N GLY A 93 -3.88 16.55 -11.30
CA GLY A 93 -3.33 17.64 -12.12
C GLY A 93 -4.19 18.91 -12.10
N SER A 94 -5.44 18.81 -11.68
CA SER A 94 -6.37 19.94 -11.54
C SER A 94 -6.40 20.56 -10.15
N PHE A 95 -5.66 20.00 -9.18
CA PHE A 95 -5.72 20.39 -7.78
C PHE A 95 -4.84 21.61 -7.47
N SER A 96 -5.33 22.47 -6.57
CA SER A 96 -4.57 23.55 -5.94
C SER A 96 -3.67 23.02 -4.80
N GLU A 97 -2.77 23.85 -4.27
CA GLU A 97 -1.99 23.51 -3.07
C GLU A 97 -2.90 23.19 -1.86
N GLU A 98 -3.97 23.96 -1.67
CA GLU A 98 -4.93 23.76 -0.59
C GLU A 98 -5.65 22.41 -0.70
N ASP A 99 -5.96 21.96 -1.94
CA ASP A 99 -6.53 20.64 -2.18
C ASP A 99 -5.54 19.54 -1.75
N PHE A 100 -4.25 19.67 -2.08
CA PHE A 100 -3.22 18.72 -1.66
C PHE A 100 -3.03 18.68 -0.15
N GLU A 101 -3.10 19.82 0.55
CA GLU A 101 -3.05 19.90 2.02
C GLU A 101 -4.25 19.20 2.68
N SER A 102 -5.40 19.17 2.01
CA SER A 102 -6.61 18.52 2.50
C SER A 102 -6.63 17.00 2.31
N LEU A 103 -5.81 16.46 1.40
CA LEU A 103 -5.77 15.04 1.06
C LEU A 103 -4.83 14.28 1.98
N GLY A 104 -5.38 13.43 2.83
CA GLY A 104 -4.64 12.55 3.73
C GLY A 104 -4.50 11.12 3.22
N VAL A 105 -3.51 10.41 3.78
CA VAL A 105 -3.23 9.00 3.51
C VAL A 105 -3.31 8.21 4.80
N LEU A 106 -4.28 7.32 4.89
CA LEU A 106 -4.48 6.45 6.04
C LEU A 106 -4.38 5.00 5.57
N VAL A 107 -3.37 4.30 6.06
CA VAL A 107 -3.06 2.92 5.65
C VAL A 107 -3.26 1.98 6.83
N GLY A 108 -3.87 0.84 6.59
CA GLY A 108 -3.91 -0.28 7.52
C GLY A 108 -2.91 -1.35 7.07
N SER A 109 -1.93 -1.68 7.91
CA SER A 109 -0.95 -2.72 7.59
C SER A 109 -0.51 -3.45 8.85
N GLY A 110 -0.55 -4.78 8.83
CA GLY A 110 -0.02 -5.63 9.90
C GLY A 110 1.51 -5.66 9.96
N GLY A 111 2.18 -5.19 8.91
CA GLY A 111 3.63 -5.08 8.77
C GLY A 111 4.01 -4.65 7.38
N SER A 112 5.16 -4.03 7.23
CA SER A 112 5.69 -3.59 5.95
C SER A 112 7.20 -3.66 5.94
N GLY A 113 7.81 -3.83 4.77
CA GLY A 113 9.26 -3.79 4.60
C GLY A 113 10.02 -5.01 5.13
N PHE A 114 9.35 -6.11 5.47
CA PHE A 114 10.02 -7.33 5.94
C PHE A 114 10.96 -7.93 4.90
N ASP A 115 10.55 -7.99 3.64
CA ASP A 115 11.37 -8.44 2.51
C ASP A 115 12.64 -7.61 2.32
N PHE A 116 12.50 -6.30 2.51
CA PHE A 116 13.63 -5.38 2.44
C PHE A 116 14.56 -5.56 3.64
N SER A 117 14.00 -5.64 4.84
CA SER A 117 14.73 -5.82 6.09
C SER A 117 15.52 -7.14 6.11
N GLU A 118 14.89 -8.23 5.66
CA GLU A 118 15.52 -9.55 5.56
C GLU A 118 16.79 -9.48 4.69
N LYS A 119 16.73 -8.86 3.52
CA LYS A 119 17.90 -8.64 2.66
C LYS A 119 18.99 -7.81 3.35
N GLN A 120 18.62 -6.78 4.13
CA GLN A 120 19.61 -5.99 4.86
C GLN A 120 20.27 -6.79 5.98
N PHE A 121 19.53 -7.64 6.68
CA PHE A 121 20.08 -8.56 7.69
C PHE A 121 21.00 -9.60 7.05
N GLU A 122 20.63 -10.18 5.92
CA GLU A 122 21.49 -11.09 5.17
C GLU A 122 22.85 -10.43 4.82
N ILE A 123 22.82 -9.20 4.29
CA ILE A 123 24.01 -8.41 3.98
C ILE A 123 24.84 -8.17 5.27
N TYR A 124 24.19 -7.80 6.37
CA TYR A 124 24.86 -7.53 7.63
C TYR A 124 25.58 -8.77 8.16
N PHE A 125 24.92 -9.92 8.18
CA PHE A 125 25.48 -11.17 8.71
C PHE A 125 26.49 -11.81 7.75
N SER A 126 26.39 -11.55 6.44
CA SER A 126 27.43 -11.96 5.47
C SER A 126 28.71 -11.14 5.55
N LYS A 127 28.83 -10.22 6.53
CA LYS A 127 29.97 -9.31 6.75
C LYS A 127 30.21 -8.28 5.62
N GLN A 128 29.29 -8.13 4.70
CA GLN A 128 29.35 -7.11 3.65
C GLN A 128 28.68 -5.78 4.08
N LYS A 129 28.97 -5.33 5.30
CA LYS A 129 28.28 -4.20 5.95
C LYS A 129 28.30 -2.90 5.15
N HIS A 130 29.31 -2.69 4.32
CA HIS A 130 29.39 -1.53 3.43
C HIS A 130 28.34 -1.52 2.30
N LYS A 131 27.64 -2.63 2.08
CA LYS A 131 26.56 -2.76 1.10
C LYS A 131 25.16 -2.57 1.70
N ILE A 132 25.07 -2.33 3.01
CA ILE A 132 23.77 -2.05 3.67
C ILE A 132 23.19 -0.77 3.08
N SER A 133 21.94 -0.80 2.73
CA SER A 133 21.23 0.34 2.17
C SER A 133 21.12 1.49 3.19
N PRO A 134 21.35 2.75 2.79
CA PRO A 134 21.06 3.90 3.65
C PRO A 134 19.58 4.01 4.01
N TYR A 135 18.71 3.36 3.25
CA TYR A 135 17.26 3.29 3.49
C TYR A 135 16.85 2.12 4.40
N ALA A 136 17.82 1.38 4.98
CA ALA A 136 17.52 0.17 5.77
C ALA A 136 16.55 0.46 6.92
N ILE A 137 16.76 1.52 7.68
CA ILE A 137 15.92 1.86 8.83
C ILE A 137 14.57 2.41 8.37
N SER A 138 14.55 3.39 7.47
CA SER A 138 13.30 4.00 7.02
C SER A 138 12.34 2.98 6.41
N ASN A 139 12.86 2.05 5.60
CA ASN A 139 12.05 1.02 4.94
C ASN A 139 11.68 -0.17 5.85
N SER A 140 12.24 -0.24 7.04
CA SER A 140 11.85 -1.23 8.07
C SER A 140 10.66 -0.74 8.91
N LEU A 141 10.33 0.55 8.85
CA LEU A 141 9.23 1.13 9.61
C LEU A 141 7.91 0.97 8.84
N VAL A 142 6.87 0.54 9.54
CA VAL A 142 5.54 0.37 8.93
C VAL A 142 4.98 1.70 8.40
N GLY A 143 5.31 2.82 9.04
CA GLY A 143 4.92 4.18 8.64
C GLY A 143 5.43 4.61 7.26
N MET A 144 6.47 3.97 6.75
CA MET A 144 7.01 4.22 5.42
C MET A 144 5.95 4.10 4.32
N LEU A 145 5.00 3.16 4.44
CA LEU A 145 4.03 2.89 3.39
C LEU A 145 3.10 4.08 3.12
N SER A 146 2.60 4.76 4.17
CA SER A 146 1.79 5.97 3.97
C SER A 146 2.62 7.14 3.45
N SER A 147 3.88 7.25 3.90
CA SER A 147 4.80 8.29 3.43
C SER A 147 5.13 8.14 1.94
N GLU A 148 5.38 6.93 1.46
CA GLU A 148 5.68 6.66 0.05
C GLU A 148 4.47 6.96 -0.86
N ILE A 149 3.25 6.64 -0.41
CA ILE A 149 2.03 7.02 -1.12
C ILE A 149 1.90 8.55 -1.16
N SER A 150 2.09 9.24 -0.02
CA SER A 150 2.04 10.70 0.05
C SER A 150 3.04 11.36 -0.90
N ILE A 151 4.29 10.90 -0.89
CA ILE A 151 5.35 11.40 -1.77
C ILE A 151 5.00 11.17 -3.25
N ARG A 152 4.52 9.98 -3.57
CA ARG A 152 4.23 9.59 -4.96
C ARG A 152 3.13 10.44 -5.59
N PHE A 153 2.11 10.80 -4.82
CA PHE A 153 0.94 11.55 -5.30
C PHE A 153 0.92 13.02 -4.86
N GLY A 154 1.95 13.49 -4.14
CA GLY A 154 2.05 14.87 -3.66
C GLY A 154 1.06 15.21 -2.54
N LEU A 155 0.53 14.22 -1.82
CA LEU A 155 -0.50 14.41 -0.81
C LEU A 155 0.12 14.97 0.48
N GLN A 156 -0.39 16.10 0.97
CA GLN A 156 0.21 16.88 2.07
C GLN A 156 -0.63 16.86 3.35
N GLY A 157 -1.79 16.24 3.30
CA GLY A 157 -2.63 16.06 4.47
C GLY A 157 -2.08 15.02 5.45
N ARG A 158 -2.92 14.56 6.36
CA ARG A 158 -2.51 13.59 7.40
C ARG A 158 -2.03 12.28 6.79
N SER A 159 -0.86 11.80 7.21
CA SER A 159 -0.28 10.54 6.77
C SER A 159 -0.03 9.64 7.99
N HIS A 160 -0.79 8.56 8.11
CA HIS A 160 -0.67 7.60 9.23
C HIS A 160 -0.81 6.15 8.77
N VAL A 161 -0.16 5.26 9.51
CA VAL A 161 -0.36 3.81 9.39
C VAL A 161 -0.91 3.26 10.70
N MET A 162 -2.05 2.55 10.62
CA MET A 162 -2.61 1.75 11.71
C MET A 162 -2.03 0.35 11.62
N SER A 163 -1.40 -0.12 12.69
CA SER A 163 -0.75 -1.44 12.71
C SER A 163 -1.23 -2.25 13.92
N ASN A 164 -2.41 -2.85 13.76
CA ASN A 164 -3.10 -3.66 14.76
C ASN A 164 -3.30 -5.12 14.28
N GLY A 165 -2.35 -5.64 13.48
CA GLY A 165 -2.47 -6.96 12.89
C GLY A 165 -3.58 -7.03 11.84
N CYS A 166 -4.41 -8.06 11.88
CA CYS A 166 -5.43 -8.34 10.85
C CYS A 166 -6.55 -7.30 10.78
N THR A 167 -6.77 -6.50 11.84
CA THR A 167 -7.83 -5.45 11.89
C THR A 167 -7.37 -4.11 11.35
N SER A 168 -6.09 -3.95 11.04
CA SER A 168 -5.49 -2.65 10.65
C SER A 168 -6.26 -1.92 9.56
N SER A 169 -6.72 -2.64 8.52
CA SER A 169 -7.45 -2.02 7.41
C SER A 169 -8.82 -1.50 7.82
N SER A 170 -9.52 -2.22 8.69
CA SER A 170 -10.81 -1.78 9.25
C SER A 170 -10.63 -0.55 10.13
N ASP A 171 -9.56 -0.53 10.94
CA ASP A 171 -9.23 0.61 11.78
C ASP A 171 -8.87 1.85 10.95
N ALA A 172 -8.11 1.68 9.86
CA ALA A 172 -7.79 2.77 8.94
C ALA A 172 -9.05 3.38 8.30
N ILE A 173 -10.00 2.55 7.86
CA ILE A 173 -11.28 3.01 7.31
C ILE A 173 -12.08 3.76 8.38
N GLY A 174 -12.18 3.21 9.60
CA GLY A 174 -12.87 3.85 10.72
C GLY A 174 -12.24 5.19 11.12
N TYR A 175 -10.91 5.26 11.10
CA TYR A 175 -10.19 6.51 11.36
C TYR A 175 -10.42 7.54 10.24
N ALA A 176 -10.37 7.11 8.97
CA ALA A 176 -10.69 7.97 7.83
C ALA A 176 -12.10 8.54 7.92
N PHE A 177 -13.08 7.70 8.24
CA PHE A 177 -14.46 8.11 8.45
C PHE A 177 -14.59 9.21 9.51
N ASN A 178 -13.99 8.99 10.69
CA ASN A 178 -14.01 9.97 11.78
C ASN A 178 -13.27 11.27 11.40
N THR A 179 -12.15 11.17 10.69
CA THR A 179 -11.39 12.33 10.21
C THR A 179 -12.25 13.16 9.26
N CYS A 180 -12.93 12.56 8.31
CA CYS A 180 -13.85 13.27 7.41
C CYS A 180 -14.97 13.97 8.16
N LEU A 181 -15.52 13.36 9.22
CA LEU A 181 -16.55 14.00 10.03
C LEU A 181 -16.03 15.22 10.82
N LEU A 182 -14.81 15.16 11.37
CA LEU A 182 -14.27 16.17 12.26
C LEU A 182 -13.68 17.37 11.51
N TYR A 183 -12.94 17.13 10.43
CA TYR A 183 -12.11 18.16 9.79
C TYR A 183 -12.75 18.85 8.59
N THR A 184 -13.73 18.25 7.95
CA THR A 184 -14.54 18.94 6.94
C THR A 184 -15.62 19.83 7.57
N SER A 185 -15.75 19.84 8.92
CA SER A 185 -16.71 20.72 9.62
C SER A 185 -16.21 22.14 9.84
N ALA A 186 -14.88 22.36 9.86
CA ALA A 186 -14.31 23.68 10.13
C ALA A 186 -14.24 24.58 8.88
N ALA A 187 -14.38 24.03 7.69
CA ALA A 187 -14.35 24.77 6.42
C ALA A 187 -15.75 25.21 5.93
N ALA A 188 -16.80 25.00 6.73
CA ALA A 188 -18.19 25.27 6.36
C ALA A 188 -18.89 26.30 7.28
N ASP A 189 -18.17 26.97 8.16
CA ASP A 189 -18.54 28.19 8.88
C ASP A 189 -17.73 29.37 8.31
#